data_115dfd3caaded642839d62200bc044a4
#
_entry.id   115dfd3caaded642839d62200bc044a4
#
_cell.length_a   1.000
_cell.length_b   1.000
_cell.length_c   1.000
_cell.angle_alpha   90.00
_cell.angle_beta   90.00
_cell.angle_gamma   90.00
#
_symmetry.space_group_name_H-M   'P 1'
#
loop_
_entity.id
_entity.type
_entity.pdbx_description
1 polymer ?
#
loop_
_entity_poly.entity_id
_entity_poly.type
_entity_poly.pdbx_seq_one_letter_code
_entity_poly.pdbx_strand_id
1 'polypeptide(L)'
;MLRFASFRTAVSAAAILVLALTVFGIIGAAWWGWTFALPIRDHVAVINVIVALAAYILVGLGVAVALLAYLAATGRPDLHAVIQFNFSYPNEPVFEASNESSSDGTIKLAQFKQLDGTVYIENRSSYAARNPGMRIELSGVGGFNEQPGWASVTYASTVGLIAIQWDGGADLLIHGKWPRPLPRLDFSDAYAFKHIEPELIVTVVADGFMPRVQHIPIRVLNKQEYNDYTEVRSQQFVKEQEQASDRSRLSRLFRR
;
A
#
# COMPACT_ATOMS: atom_id res chain seq x y z
N MET A 1 -10.23 -12.47 -8.37
CA MET A 1 -9.32 -11.75 -7.44
C MET A 1 -9.70 -12.10 -6.00
N LEU A 2 -9.02 -13.07 -5.39
CA LEU A 2 -9.20 -13.42 -3.98
C LEU A 2 -8.54 -12.32 -3.14
N ARG A 3 -9.36 -11.48 -2.49
CA ARG A 3 -8.88 -10.54 -1.45
C ARG A 3 -8.29 -11.41 -0.34
N PHE A 4 -6.99 -11.34 -0.15
CA PHE A 4 -6.32 -12.01 0.95
C PHE A 4 -6.93 -11.54 2.26
N ALA A 5 -7.52 -12.48 2.96
CA ALA A 5 -8.08 -12.29 4.28
C ALA A 5 -7.03 -11.64 5.21
N SER A 6 -7.46 -10.71 6.05
CA SER A 6 -6.56 -10.10 7.03
C SER A 6 -5.97 -11.20 7.93
N PHE A 7 -4.79 -10.97 8.51
CA PHE A 7 -4.15 -11.92 9.44
C PHE A 7 -5.13 -12.44 10.51
N ARG A 8 -6.03 -11.57 11.00
CA ARG A 8 -7.08 -11.95 11.95
C ARG A 8 -8.05 -12.99 11.38
N THR A 9 -8.46 -12.86 10.11
CA THR A 9 -9.35 -13.85 9.48
C THR A 9 -8.65 -15.17 9.20
N ALA A 10 -7.35 -15.15 8.88
CA ALA A 10 -6.56 -16.36 8.72
C ALA A 10 -6.37 -17.11 10.05
N VAL A 11 -6.07 -16.38 11.14
CA VAL A 11 -5.98 -16.96 12.49
C VAL A 11 -7.33 -17.52 12.94
N SER A 12 -8.43 -16.79 12.67
CA SER A 12 -9.78 -17.28 13.01
C SER A 12 -10.13 -18.53 12.21
N ALA A 13 -9.80 -18.58 10.92
CA ALA A 13 -10.06 -19.75 10.09
C ALA A 13 -9.25 -20.98 10.56
N ALA A 14 -7.97 -20.79 10.93
CA ALA A 14 -7.15 -21.85 11.49
C ALA A 14 -7.69 -22.36 12.83
N ALA A 15 -8.12 -21.46 13.71
CA ALA A 15 -8.72 -21.83 15.00
C ALA A 15 -10.05 -22.61 14.81
N ILE A 16 -10.89 -22.17 13.88
CA ILE A 16 -12.14 -22.87 13.53
C ILE A 16 -11.84 -24.25 12.96
N LEU A 17 -10.85 -24.38 12.10
CA LEU A 17 -10.44 -25.68 11.54
C LEU A 17 -9.97 -26.64 12.63
N VAL A 18 -9.10 -26.18 13.55
CA VAL A 18 -8.63 -26.98 14.67
C VAL A 18 -9.79 -27.41 15.56
N LEU A 19 -10.70 -26.47 15.88
CA LEU A 19 -11.88 -26.78 16.68
C LEU A 19 -12.77 -27.82 16.00
N ALA A 20 -13.04 -27.67 14.70
CA ALA A 20 -13.85 -28.61 13.91
C ALA A 20 -13.20 -30.00 13.89
N LEU A 21 -11.90 -30.08 13.63
CA LEU A 21 -11.16 -31.34 13.63
C LEU A 21 -11.18 -32.01 15.02
N THR A 22 -11.06 -31.24 16.09
CA THR A 22 -11.13 -31.77 17.46
C THR A 22 -12.52 -32.31 17.78
N VAL A 23 -13.60 -31.58 17.42
CA VAL A 23 -14.98 -32.00 17.61
C VAL A 23 -15.28 -33.26 16.80
N PHE A 24 -14.86 -33.29 15.53
CA PHE A 24 -15.02 -34.50 14.68
C PHE A 24 -14.25 -35.71 15.25
N GLY A 25 -13.03 -35.48 15.80
CA GLY A 25 -12.26 -36.55 16.45
C GLY A 25 -12.96 -37.10 17.69
N ILE A 26 -13.53 -36.24 18.54
CA ILE A 26 -14.29 -36.65 19.72
C ILE A 26 -15.54 -37.40 19.34
N ILE A 27 -16.32 -36.90 18.38
CA ILE A 27 -17.55 -37.56 17.90
C ILE A 27 -17.18 -38.90 17.26
N GLY A 28 -16.12 -38.99 16.45
CA GLY A 28 -15.66 -40.21 15.83
C GLY A 28 -15.23 -41.26 16.87
N ALA A 29 -14.48 -40.85 17.89
CA ALA A 29 -14.06 -41.71 18.99
C ALA A 29 -15.25 -42.21 19.83
N ALA A 30 -16.21 -41.33 20.12
CA ALA A 30 -17.45 -41.69 20.84
C ALA A 30 -18.31 -42.64 20.01
N TRP A 31 -18.47 -42.38 18.70
CA TRP A 31 -19.19 -43.24 17.78
C TRP A 31 -18.58 -44.63 17.67
N TRP A 32 -17.25 -44.70 17.57
CA TRP A 32 -16.51 -45.97 17.52
C TRP A 32 -16.70 -46.77 18.81
N GLY A 33 -16.56 -46.13 19.99
CA GLY A 33 -16.77 -46.76 21.27
C GLY A 33 -18.20 -47.27 21.44
N TRP A 34 -19.20 -46.57 20.91
CA TRP A 34 -20.62 -46.95 20.97
C TRP A 34 -20.92 -48.11 20.02
N THR A 35 -20.45 -48.06 18.77
CA THR A 35 -20.80 -49.06 17.74
C THR A 35 -20.09 -50.40 17.91
N PHE A 36 -18.89 -50.40 18.49
CA PHE A 36 -18.13 -51.63 18.67
C PHE A 36 -18.22 -52.20 20.08
N ALA A 37 -19.10 -51.69 20.97
CA ALA A 37 -19.36 -52.20 22.30
C ALA A 37 -18.09 -52.70 23.00
N LEU A 38 -17.01 -51.93 22.93
CA LEU A 38 -15.77 -52.29 23.60
C LEU A 38 -16.03 -52.38 25.09
N PRO A 39 -15.80 -53.54 25.74
CA PRO A 39 -15.99 -53.70 27.15
C PRO A 39 -15.01 -52.76 27.86
N ILE A 40 -15.55 -51.78 28.57
CA ILE A 40 -14.80 -50.74 29.34
C ILE A 40 -13.87 -51.39 30.38
N ARG A 41 -13.89 -52.69 30.54
CA ARG A 41 -13.07 -53.47 31.45
C ARG A 41 -11.57 -53.57 31.04
N ASP A 42 -11.23 -53.25 29.79
CA ASP A 42 -9.86 -53.31 29.33
C ASP A 42 -9.18 -51.92 29.47
N HIS A 43 -8.48 -51.70 30.58
CA HIS A 43 -7.69 -50.48 30.83
C HIS A 43 -6.78 -50.11 29.65
N VAL A 44 -6.29 -51.12 28.91
CA VAL A 44 -5.46 -50.92 27.73
C VAL A 44 -6.21 -50.25 26.59
N ALA A 45 -7.49 -50.58 26.37
CA ALA A 45 -8.32 -49.96 25.34
C ALA A 45 -8.58 -48.50 25.64
N VAL A 46 -8.82 -48.16 26.90
CA VAL A 46 -9.01 -46.74 27.33
C VAL A 46 -7.73 -45.91 27.15
N ILE A 47 -6.59 -46.48 27.52
CA ILE A 47 -5.28 -45.83 27.34
C ILE A 47 -5.03 -45.58 25.84
N ASN A 48 -5.27 -46.57 24.98
CA ASN A 48 -5.07 -46.42 23.52
C ASN A 48 -5.99 -45.33 22.92
N VAL A 49 -7.22 -45.20 23.37
CA VAL A 49 -8.12 -44.11 22.93
C VAL A 49 -7.58 -42.73 23.37
N ILE A 50 -7.12 -42.61 24.62
CA ILE A 50 -6.52 -41.36 25.12
C ILE A 50 -5.28 -40.97 24.33
N VAL A 51 -4.37 -41.96 24.09
CA VAL A 51 -3.15 -41.72 23.29
C VAL A 51 -3.50 -41.34 21.86
N ALA A 52 -4.46 -42.00 21.23
CA ALA A 52 -4.91 -41.65 19.89
C ALA A 52 -5.51 -40.25 19.83
N LEU A 53 -6.30 -39.85 20.82
CA LEU A 53 -6.87 -38.51 20.93
C LEU A 53 -5.79 -37.45 21.11
N ALA A 54 -4.83 -37.70 21.99
CA ALA A 54 -3.68 -36.83 22.23
C ALA A 54 -2.84 -36.66 20.96
N ALA A 55 -2.54 -37.77 20.25
CA ALA A 55 -1.83 -37.73 18.97
C ALA A 55 -2.59 -36.92 17.92
N TYR A 56 -3.90 -37.09 17.83
CA TYR A 56 -4.74 -36.32 16.90
C TYR A 56 -4.72 -34.82 17.19
N ILE A 57 -4.82 -34.43 18.46
CA ILE A 57 -4.71 -33.01 18.88
C ILE A 57 -3.33 -32.45 18.53
N LEU A 58 -2.25 -33.19 18.78
CA LEU A 58 -0.89 -32.75 18.45
C LEU A 58 -0.70 -32.56 16.94
N VAL A 59 -1.20 -33.47 16.13
CA VAL A 59 -1.17 -33.34 14.65
C VAL A 59 -1.96 -32.10 14.20
N GLY A 60 -3.15 -31.90 14.73
CA GLY A 60 -3.99 -30.73 14.41
C GLY A 60 -3.27 -29.42 14.78
N LEU A 61 -2.63 -29.37 15.94
CA LEU A 61 -1.85 -28.22 16.39
C LEU A 61 -0.62 -27.98 15.49
N GLY A 62 0.08 -29.04 15.10
CA GLY A 62 1.19 -28.97 14.15
C GLY A 62 0.79 -28.43 12.80
N VAL A 63 -0.33 -28.88 12.23
CA VAL A 63 -0.89 -28.36 10.98
C VAL A 63 -1.27 -26.89 11.10
N ALA A 64 -1.90 -26.50 12.21
CA ALA A 64 -2.26 -25.10 12.45
C ALA A 64 -1.03 -24.18 12.53
N VAL A 65 0.01 -24.60 13.27
CA VAL A 65 1.27 -23.85 13.37
C VAL A 65 1.96 -23.77 12.01
N ALA A 66 2.02 -24.86 11.25
CA ALA A 66 2.61 -24.88 9.91
C ALA A 66 1.85 -23.96 8.94
N LEU A 67 0.51 -23.94 8.99
CA LEU A 67 -0.31 -23.04 8.19
C LEU A 67 -0.09 -21.57 8.58
N LEU A 68 -0.01 -21.27 9.85
CA LEU A 68 0.28 -19.92 10.34
C LEU A 68 1.67 -19.45 9.91
N ALA A 69 2.68 -20.33 10.03
CA ALA A 69 4.02 -20.05 9.56
C ALA A 69 4.06 -19.82 8.04
N TYR A 70 3.37 -20.64 7.27
CA TYR A 70 3.25 -20.48 5.82
C TYR A 70 2.58 -19.15 5.45
N LEU A 71 1.46 -18.81 6.09
CA LEU A 71 0.77 -17.53 5.86
C LEU A 71 1.63 -16.33 6.25
N ALA A 72 2.38 -16.43 7.33
CA ALA A 72 3.33 -15.41 7.74
C ALA A 72 4.49 -15.26 6.74
N ALA A 73 5.02 -16.37 6.22
CA ALA A 73 6.11 -16.38 5.25
C ALA A 73 5.67 -15.91 3.84
N THR A 74 4.42 -16.14 3.45
CA THR A 74 3.88 -15.74 2.14
C THR A 74 3.23 -14.36 2.15
N GLY A 75 3.13 -13.73 3.31
CA GLY A 75 2.62 -12.37 3.44
C GLY A 75 3.50 -11.39 2.66
N ARG A 76 2.87 -10.62 1.77
CA ARG A 76 3.55 -9.64 0.92
C ARG A 76 3.20 -8.21 1.35
N PRO A 77 4.15 -7.28 1.27
CA PRO A 77 3.84 -5.88 1.43
C PRO A 77 2.88 -5.42 0.32
N ASP A 78 2.09 -4.39 0.59
CA ASP A 78 1.21 -3.73 -0.40
C ASP A 78 1.62 -2.27 -0.47
N LEU A 79 2.57 -1.97 -1.35
CA LEU A 79 3.18 -0.66 -1.48
C LEU A 79 2.42 0.19 -2.50
N HIS A 80 2.19 1.43 -2.13
CA HIS A 80 1.57 2.44 -2.98
C HIS A 80 2.40 3.72 -2.93
N ALA A 81 2.61 4.33 -4.08
CA ALA A 81 3.11 5.68 -4.14
C ALA A 81 1.98 6.68 -3.93
N VAL A 82 2.24 7.69 -3.15
CA VAL A 82 1.38 8.85 -2.97
C VAL A 82 2.20 10.10 -3.25
N ILE A 83 1.80 10.85 -4.26
CA ILE A 83 2.42 12.13 -4.63
C ILE A 83 1.35 13.20 -4.44
N GLN A 84 1.65 14.20 -3.65
CA GLN A 84 0.73 15.27 -3.35
C GLN A 84 1.41 16.62 -3.54
N PHE A 85 0.88 17.42 -4.43
CA PHE A 85 1.19 18.83 -4.59
C PHE A 85 0.23 19.68 -3.75
N ASN A 86 0.64 20.91 -3.46
CA ASN A 86 -0.22 21.81 -2.68
C ASN A 86 -1.59 21.96 -3.27
N PHE A 87 -2.61 21.89 -2.41
CA PHE A 87 -4.03 21.98 -2.73
C PHE A 87 -4.56 20.91 -3.69
N SER A 88 -3.73 20.00 -4.22
CA SER A 88 -4.22 18.90 -5.04
C SER A 88 -4.63 17.70 -4.21
N TYR A 89 -5.43 16.80 -4.79
CA TYR A 89 -5.67 15.49 -4.21
C TYR A 89 -4.42 14.62 -4.34
N PRO A 90 -4.23 13.63 -3.45
CA PRO A 90 -3.19 12.64 -3.61
C PRO A 90 -3.28 11.96 -4.99
N ASN A 91 -2.16 11.93 -5.70
CA ASN A 91 -2.03 11.38 -7.05
C ASN A 91 -2.89 12.08 -8.14
N GLU A 92 -3.22 13.35 -7.92
CA GLU A 92 -3.90 14.21 -8.90
C GLU A 92 -3.16 15.56 -9.00
N PRO A 93 -1.94 15.61 -9.54
CA PRO A 93 -1.21 16.85 -9.71
C PRO A 93 -1.93 17.80 -10.68
N VAL A 94 -2.16 19.03 -10.23
CA VAL A 94 -2.82 20.08 -11.02
C VAL A 94 -1.93 21.31 -11.00
N PHE A 95 -1.61 21.83 -12.19
CA PHE A 95 -0.76 23.01 -12.34
C PHE A 95 -1.49 24.07 -13.17
N GLU A 96 -1.16 25.33 -12.89
CA GLU A 96 -1.58 26.46 -13.72
C GLU A 96 -0.67 26.57 -14.95
N ALA A 97 -1.24 26.78 -16.12
CA ALA A 97 -0.49 27.16 -17.30
C ALA A 97 -0.07 28.64 -17.19
N SER A 98 1.21 28.93 -17.42
CA SER A 98 1.68 30.30 -17.55
C SER A 98 1.07 30.95 -18.81
N ASN A 99 0.69 32.22 -18.73
CA ASN A 99 0.21 32.99 -19.86
C ASN A 99 1.30 33.26 -20.90
N GLU A 100 2.57 32.99 -20.60
CA GLU A 100 3.66 33.08 -21.55
C GLU A 100 3.62 31.89 -22.51
N SER A 101 2.90 32.06 -23.63
CA SER A 101 2.90 31.08 -24.71
C SER A 101 4.27 31.07 -25.35
N SER A 102 5.02 30.00 -25.15
CA SER A 102 6.26 29.78 -25.89
C SER A 102 5.94 29.48 -27.35
N SER A 103 6.70 30.07 -28.28
CA SER A 103 6.55 29.85 -29.73
C SER A 103 6.93 28.43 -30.16
N ASP A 104 7.51 27.63 -29.28
CA ASP A 104 8.09 26.30 -29.55
C ASP A 104 7.14 25.12 -29.23
N GLY A 105 5.86 25.39 -28.97
CA GLY A 105 4.90 24.31 -28.68
C GLY A 105 4.93 23.81 -27.25
N THR A 106 5.58 24.53 -26.34
CA THR A 106 5.59 24.23 -24.89
C THR A 106 4.67 25.16 -24.12
N ILE A 107 4.19 24.71 -22.96
CA ILE A 107 3.42 25.47 -21.98
C ILE A 107 4.24 25.49 -20.70
N LYS A 108 4.76 26.66 -20.32
CA LYS A 108 5.41 26.81 -19.02
C LYS A 108 4.36 26.63 -17.92
N LEU A 109 4.74 25.92 -16.87
CA LEU A 109 3.94 25.84 -15.66
C LEU A 109 4.12 27.15 -14.90
N ALA A 110 3.01 27.75 -14.45
CA ALA A 110 3.10 29.02 -13.73
C ALA A 110 3.75 28.81 -12.36
N GLN A 111 4.74 29.66 -12.06
CA GLN A 111 5.47 29.63 -10.80
C GLN A 111 4.61 30.21 -9.67
N PHE A 112 3.59 29.53 -9.23
CA PHE A 112 2.91 29.89 -7.99
C PHE A 112 3.51 29.12 -6.82
N LYS A 113 4.31 29.82 -6.09
CA LYS A 113 4.86 29.65 -4.74
C LYS A 113 5.17 28.26 -4.18
N GLN A 114 4.69 27.16 -4.70
CA GLN A 114 4.99 25.81 -4.22
C GLN A 114 4.64 24.76 -5.29
N LEU A 115 5.46 24.64 -6.30
CA LEU A 115 5.44 23.48 -7.20
C LEU A 115 6.12 22.24 -6.56
N ASP A 116 6.36 22.31 -5.24
CA ASP A 116 6.92 21.20 -4.48
C ASP A 116 5.89 20.13 -4.24
N GLY A 117 6.19 18.93 -4.72
CA GLY A 117 5.42 17.72 -4.41
C GLY A 117 6.01 16.98 -3.22
N THR A 118 5.17 16.62 -2.26
CA THR A 118 5.53 15.64 -1.24
C THR A 118 5.30 14.24 -1.77
N VAL A 119 6.27 13.36 -1.57
CA VAL A 119 6.22 11.96 -2.04
C VAL A 119 6.26 11.03 -0.85
N TYR A 120 5.40 10.03 -0.85
CA TYR A 120 5.36 9.00 0.18
C TYR A 120 5.27 7.61 -0.44
N ILE A 121 5.85 6.63 0.24
CA ILE A 121 5.50 5.22 0.03
C ILE A 121 4.62 4.80 1.22
N GLU A 122 3.40 4.37 0.92
CA GLU A 122 2.50 3.77 1.90
C GLU A 122 2.54 2.25 1.79
N ASN A 123 2.75 1.60 2.92
CA ASN A 123 2.56 0.16 3.00
C ASN A 123 1.20 -0.13 3.63
N ARG A 124 0.22 -0.53 2.81
CA ARG A 124 -1.16 -0.78 3.26
C ARG A 124 -1.36 -2.16 3.88
N SER A 125 -0.36 -3.04 3.76
CA SER A 125 -0.38 -4.36 4.40
C SER A 125 0.07 -4.27 5.87
N SER A 126 0.04 -5.40 6.57
CA SER A 126 0.64 -5.56 7.90
C SER A 126 2.09 -6.07 7.83
N TYR A 127 2.59 -6.41 6.64
CA TYR A 127 3.93 -6.94 6.43
C TYR A 127 4.91 -5.82 6.10
N ALA A 128 6.11 -5.90 6.67
CA ALA A 128 7.14 -4.92 6.36
C ALA A 128 7.71 -5.13 4.95
N ALA A 129 7.98 -4.04 4.24
CA ALA A 129 8.69 -4.04 2.98
C ALA A 129 10.18 -3.79 3.23
N ARG A 130 11.03 -4.62 2.63
CA ARG A 130 12.50 -4.48 2.68
C ARG A 130 13.02 -3.94 1.36
N ASN A 131 14.13 -3.21 1.41
CA ASN A 131 14.78 -2.64 0.23
C ASN A 131 13.80 -1.90 -0.68
N PRO A 132 13.01 -0.96 -0.15
CA PRO A 132 12.05 -0.25 -0.98
C PRO A 132 12.78 0.71 -1.91
N GLY A 133 12.35 0.75 -3.17
CA GLY A 133 12.80 1.70 -4.15
C GLY A 133 11.60 2.33 -4.88
N MET A 134 11.80 3.51 -5.40
CA MET A 134 10.82 4.20 -6.24
C MET A 134 11.50 4.81 -7.44
N ARG A 135 10.88 4.67 -8.59
CA ARG A 135 11.27 5.34 -9.83
C ARG A 135 10.08 6.14 -10.33
N ILE A 136 10.36 7.36 -10.72
CA ILE A 136 9.39 8.28 -11.32
C ILE A 136 9.90 8.64 -12.71
N GLU A 137 9.08 8.37 -13.71
CA GLU A 137 9.30 8.79 -15.09
C GLU A 137 8.30 9.87 -15.44
N LEU A 138 8.77 10.94 -16.08
CA LEU A 138 7.95 12.05 -16.53
C LEU A 138 7.79 11.94 -18.05
N SER A 139 6.56 11.80 -18.49
CA SER A 139 6.17 11.85 -19.90
C SER A 139 5.49 13.19 -20.16
N GLY A 140 5.76 13.80 -21.31
CA GLY A 140 5.14 15.06 -21.70
C GLY A 140 5.56 16.30 -20.90
N VAL A 141 6.57 16.18 -20.05
CA VAL A 141 7.12 17.26 -19.23
C VAL A 141 8.61 17.40 -19.51
N GLY A 142 9.10 18.64 -19.63
CA GLY A 142 10.50 18.97 -19.74
C GLY A 142 10.96 19.98 -18.70
N GLY A 143 12.26 20.36 -18.71
CA GLY A 143 12.80 21.35 -17.77
C GLY A 143 12.87 20.88 -16.30
N PHE A 144 12.80 19.57 -16.05
CA PHE A 144 12.88 19.01 -14.73
C PHE A 144 14.35 18.94 -14.29
N ASN A 145 14.71 19.81 -13.34
CA ASN A 145 16.07 19.92 -12.84
C ASN A 145 16.47 18.74 -11.95
N GLU A 146 17.75 18.67 -11.58
CA GLU A 146 18.23 17.72 -10.58
C GLU A 146 17.43 17.85 -9.27
N GLN A 147 16.91 16.71 -8.80
CA GLN A 147 16.10 16.66 -7.60
C GLN A 147 16.95 16.20 -6.41
N PRO A 148 17.12 17.03 -5.37
CA PRO A 148 17.89 16.64 -4.19
C PRO A 148 17.36 15.35 -3.55
N GLY A 149 18.26 14.36 -3.38
CA GLY A 149 17.92 13.06 -2.80
C GLY A 149 17.33 12.04 -3.79
N TRP A 150 17.25 12.41 -5.08
CA TRP A 150 16.92 11.52 -6.18
C TRP A 150 18.13 11.34 -7.09
N ALA A 151 18.35 10.14 -7.59
CA ALA A 151 19.32 9.89 -8.63
C ALA A 151 18.67 10.08 -10.00
N SER A 152 19.29 10.88 -10.88
CA SER A 152 18.83 11.03 -12.26
C SER A 152 19.17 9.79 -13.07
N VAL A 153 18.20 9.27 -13.83
CA VAL A 153 18.39 8.16 -14.76
C VAL A 153 18.32 8.72 -16.17
N THR A 154 19.45 8.71 -16.86
CA THR A 154 19.52 9.20 -18.23
C THR A 154 19.24 8.07 -19.20
N TYR A 155 18.24 8.24 -20.07
CA TYR A 155 18.00 7.36 -21.21
C TYR A 155 18.67 7.91 -22.47
N ALA A 156 19.52 7.11 -23.07
CA ALA A 156 20.31 7.53 -24.22
C ALA A 156 19.50 7.79 -25.52
N SER A 157 18.21 7.47 -25.57
CA SER A 157 17.49 7.44 -26.85
C SER A 157 16.09 8.07 -26.90
N THR A 158 15.54 8.59 -25.80
CA THR A 158 14.16 9.09 -25.82
C THR A 158 14.11 10.57 -25.43
N VAL A 159 13.89 11.41 -26.44
CA VAL A 159 13.68 12.86 -26.23
C VAL A 159 12.39 13.05 -25.42
N GLY A 160 12.48 13.73 -24.29
CA GLY A 160 11.33 14.10 -23.47
C GLY A 160 10.94 13.09 -22.37
N LEU A 161 11.72 12.03 -22.16
CA LEU A 161 11.54 11.15 -21.00
C LEU A 161 12.63 11.43 -19.96
N ILE A 162 12.23 11.95 -18.82
CA ILE A 162 13.10 12.17 -17.66
C ILE A 162 12.72 11.13 -16.62
N ALA A 163 13.72 10.43 -16.06
CA ALA A 163 13.49 9.52 -14.98
C ALA A 163 14.39 9.85 -13.78
N ILE A 164 13.82 9.77 -12.61
CA ILE A 164 14.52 9.87 -11.33
C ILE A 164 14.25 8.62 -10.51
N GLN A 165 15.21 8.25 -9.69
CA GLN A 165 15.12 7.07 -8.86
C GLN A 165 15.53 7.39 -7.42
N TRP A 166 14.79 6.84 -6.49
CA TRP A 166 15.14 6.81 -5.10
C TRP A 166 15.35 5.37 -4.66
N ASP A 167 16.45 5.12 -3.95
CA ASP A 167 16.76 3.83 -3.36
C ASP A 167 16.85 4.00 -1.84
N GLY A 168 16.05 3.21 -1.13
CA GLY A 168 16.04 3.21 0.33
C GLY A 168 17.24 2.52 0.95
N GLY A 169 17.97 1.74 0.17
CA GLY A 169 19.09 0.93 0.63
C GLY A 169 18.67 -0.39 1.31
N ALA A 170 19.65 -1.29 1.43
CA ALA A 170 19.45 -2.68 1.83
C ALA A 170 18.84 -2.85 3.24
N ASP A 171 19.06 -1.90 4.13
CA ASP A 171 18.63 -1.99 5.53
C ASP A 171 17.31 -1.26 5.82
N LEU A 172 16.75 -0.58 4.82
CA LEU A 172 15.52 0.17 5.05
C LEU A 172 14.31 -0.74 5.10
N LEU A 173 13.49 -0.54 6.13
CA LEU A 173 12.21 -1.21 6.33
C LEU A 173 11.08 -0.19 6.29
N ILE A 174 10.03 -0.47 5.52
CA ILE A 174 8.75 0.25 5.61
C ILE A 174 7.76 -0.66 6.33
N HIS A 175 7.47 -0.30 7.57
CA HIS A 175 6.49 -1.02 8.39
C HIS A 175 5.08 -0.92 7.82
N GLY A 176 4.29 -1.94 8.08
CA GLY A 176 2.89 -1.95 7.67
C GLY A 176 2.09 -0.77 8.23
N LYS A 177 1.26 -0.17 7.39
CA LYS A 177 0.38 0.98 7.71
C LYS A 177 1.11 2.29 8.07
N TRP A 178 2.40 2.38 7.82
CA TRP A 178 3.18 3.60 8.06
C TRP A 178 3.60 4.19 6.72
N PRO A 179 3.26 5.46 6.44
CA PRO A 179 3.79 6.16 5.29
C PRO A 179 5.25 6.54 5.53
N ARG A 180 6.09 6.33 4.53
CA ARG A 180 7.47 6.77 4.53
C ARG A 180 7.61 7.99 3.63
N PRO A 181 7.95 9.18 4.16
CA PRO A 181 8.22 10.33 3.34
C PRO A 181 9.53 10.13 2.57
N LEU A 182 9.53 10.55 1.32
CA LEU A 182 10.67 10.59 0.41
C LEU A 182 11.11 12.04 0.17
N PRO A 183 12.23 12.28 -0.50
CA PRO A 183 12.61 13.62 -0.93
C PRO A 183 11.48 14.26 -1.76
N ARG A 184 11.38 15.59 -1.67
CA ARG A 184 10.37 16.35 -2.41
C ARG A 184 10.68 16.37 -3.90
N LEU A 185 9.66 16.59 -4.71
CA LEU A 185 9.78 16.87 -6.14
C LEU A 185 9.56 18.36 -6.37
N ASP A 186 10.47 18.99 -7.10
CA ASP A 186 10.39 20.39 -7.48
C ASP A 186 10.12 20.52 -8.99
N PHE A 187 9.01 21.16 -9.34
CA PHE A 187 8.57 21.42 -10.70
C PHE A 187 8.72 22.91 -11.10
N SER A 188 9.53 23.69 -10.35
CA SER A 188 9.62 25.14 -10.53
C SER A 188 10.00 25.59 -11.94
N ASP A 189 10.84 24.80 -12.63
CA ASP A 189 11.30 25.09 -14.00
C ASP A 189 10.64 24.18 -15.06
N ALA A 190 9.68 23.37 -14.65
CA ALA A 190 9.06 22.42 -15.55
C ALA A 190 8.11 23.11 -16.54
N TYR A 191 8.01 22.52 -17.72
CA TYR A 191 7.06 22.89 -18.77
C TYR A 191 6.41 21.62 -19.37
N ALA A 192 5.19 21.77 -19.84
CA ALA A 192 4.45 20.72 -20.52
C ALA A 192 4.52 20.91 -22.05
N PHE A 193 4.56 19.80 -22.79
CA PHE A 193 4.43 19.83 -24.24
C PHE A 193 2.96 19.85 -24.64
N LYS A 194 2.58 20.76 -25.59
CA LYS A 194 1.16 20.94 -26.01
C LYS A 194 0.53 19.70 -26.63
N HIS A 195 1.34 18.83 -27.23
CA HIS A 195 0.86 17.69 -28.01
C HIS A 195 1.01 16.35 -27.29
N ILE A 196 1.48 16.35 -26.05
CA ILE A 196 1.70 15.15 -25.26
C ILE A 196 0.97 15.34 -23.92
N GLU A 197 0.08 14.43 -23.60
CA GLU A 197 -0.56 14.44 -22.28
C GLU A 197 0.51 14.20 -21.21
N PRO A 198 0.71 15.17 -20.30
CA PRO A 198 1.72 15.05 -19.26
C PRO A 198 1.28 14.06 -18.19
N GLU A 199 2.17 13.12 -17.83
CA GLU A 199 1.93 12.14 -16.78
C GLU A 199 3.18 11.80 -15.98
N LEU A 200 2.97 11.33 -14.75
CA LEU A 200 3.98 10.67 -13.92
C LEU A 200 3.73 9.16 -13.98
N ILE A 201 4.74 8.42 -14.39
CA ILE A 201 4.74 6.95 -14.33
C ILE A 201 5.59 6.57 -13.12
N VAL A 202 4.94 6.09 -12.07
CA VAL A 202 5.59 5.79 -10.79
C VAL A 202 5.68 4.29 -10.61
N THR A 203 6.90 3.78 -10.50
CA THR A 203 7.17 2.37 -10.22
C THR A 203 7.72 2.23 -8.80
N VAL A 204 7.04 1.44 -7.99
CA VAL A 204 7.49 1.08 -6.62
C VAL A 204 7.95 -0.37 -6.61
N VAL A 205 9.09 -0.60 -5.98
CA VAL A 205 9.70 -1.93 -5.84
C VAL A 205 10.07 -2.20 -4.39
N ALA A 206 10.15 -3.46 -4.01
CA ALA A 206 10.74 -3.93 -2.75
C ALA A 206 11.04 -5.43 -2.85
N ASP A 207 11.80 -5.98 -1.90
CA ASP A 207 12.07 -7.42 -1.83
C ASP A 207 10.77 -8.21 -1.69
N GLY A 208 10.61 -9.23 -2.52
CA GLY A 208 9.43 -10.09 -2.50
C GLY A 208 8.12 -9.41 -2.96
N PHE A 209 8.20 -8.18 -3.44
CA PHE A 209 7.07 -7.42 -3.97
C PHE A 209 7.15 -7.34 -5.48
N MET A 210 6.06 -7.64 -6.18
CA MET A 210 6.00 -7.41 -7.63
C MET A 210 6.00 -5.90 -7.91
N PRO A 211 6.85 -5.41 -8.82
CA PRO A 211 6.86 -4.00 -9.19
C PRO A 211 5.45 -3.48 -9.47
N ARG A 212 5.08 -2.39 -8.83
CA ARG A 212 3.79 -1.75 -9.05
C ARG A 212 3.98 -0.46 -9.82
N VAL A 213 3.33 -0.39 -10.97
CA VAL A 213 3.33 0.80 -11.81
C VAL A 213 2.02 1.55 -11.61
N GLN A 214 2.11 2.87 -11.41
CA GLN A 214 0.98 3.79 -11.30
C GLN A 214 1.15 4.89 -12.34
N HIS A 215 0.12 5.11 -13.15
CA HIS A 215 0.03 6.21 -14.08
C HIS A 215 -0.76 7.35 -13.43
N ILE A 216 -0.12 8.48 -13.27
CA ILE A 216 -0.69 9.66 -12.58
C ILE A 216 -0.72 10.80 -13.60
N PRO A 217 -1.89 11.09 -14.21
CA PRO A 217 -2.01 12.16 -15.17
C PRO A 217 -1.80 13.52 -14.50
N ILE A 218 -1.05 14.40 -15.17
CA ILE A 218 -0.84 15.77 -14.74
C ILE A 218 -1.87 16.64 -15.47
N ARG A 219 -2.66 17.39 -14.72
CA ARG A 219 -3.62 18.34 -15.29
C ARG A 219 -2.98 19.72 -15.35
N VAL A 220 -2.94 20.29 -16.55
CA VAL A 220 -2.50 21.68 -16.75
C VAL A 220 -3.73 22.51 -17.11
N LEU A 221 -4.11 23.43 -16.23
CA LEU A 221 -5.32 24.25 -16.35
C LEU A 221 -4.94 25.68 -16.73
N ASN A 222 -5.82 26.37 -17.44
CA ASN A 222 -5.67 27.80 -17.60
C ASN A 222 -5.91 28.52 -16.26
N LYS A 223 -5.56 29.81 -16.18
CA LYS A 223 -5.63 30.59 -14.95
C LYS A 223 -7.01 30.61 -14.30
N GLN A 224 -8.06 30.71 -15.10
CA GLN A 224 -9.43 30.77 -14.59
C GLN A 224 -9.85 29.41 -14.03
N GLU A 225 -9.66 28.34 -14.79
CA GLU A 225 -9.96 26.97 -14.36
C GLU A 225 -9.15 26.58 -13.11
N TYR A 226 -7.89 27.02 -13.03
CA TYR A 226 -7.06 26.78 -11.86
C TYR A 226 -7.56 27.51 -10.61
N ASN A 227 -8.00 28.77 -10.74
CA ASN A 227 -8.59 29.51 -9.64
C ASN A 227 -9.88 28.85 -9.15
N ASP A 228 -10.77 28.45 -10.06
CA ASP A 228 -12.01 27.76 -9.73
C ASP A 228 -11.72 26.43 -9.02
N TYR A 229 -10.75 25.67 -9.51
CA TYR A 229 -10.30 24.43 -8.87
C TYR A 229 -9.77 24.65 -7.45
N THR A 230 -8.90 25.64 -7.26
CA THR A 230 -8.29 25.92 -5.95
C THR A 230 -9.31 26.47 -4.94
N GLU A 231 -10.30 27.22 -5.38
CA GLU A 231 -11.39 27.68 -4.53
C GLU A 231 -12.23 26.51 -4.02
N VAL A 232 -12.68 25.65 -4.91
CA VAL A 232 -13.45 24.45 -4.54
C VAL A 232 -12.64 23.56 -3.61
N ARG A 233 -11.36 23.37 -3.91
CA ARG A 233 -10.49 22.52 -3.10
C ARG A 233 -10.22 23.09 -1.70
N SER A 234 -10.04 24.41 -1.60
CA SER A 234 -9.85 25.07 -0.30
C SER A 234 -11.09 24.94 0.59
N GLN A 235 -12.28 25.09 0.04
CA GLN A 235 -13.53 24.88 0.77
C GLN A 235 -13.70 23.44 1.25
N GLN A 236 -13.31 22.47 0.43
CA GLN A 236 -13.34 21.06 0.83
C GLN A 236 -12.32 20.76 1.94
N PHE A 237 -11.13 21.30 1.85
CA PHE A 237 -10.10 21.13 2.86
C PHE A 237 -10.54 21.64 4.24
N VAL A 238 -11.20 22.81 4.28
CA VAL A 238 -11.79 23.34 5.53
C VAL A 238 -12.81 22.37 6.10
N LYS A 239 -13.74 21.87 5.27
CA LYS A 239 -14.74 20.89 5.71
C LYS A 239 -14.12 19.58 6.22
N GLU A 240 -13.08 19.06 5.56
CA GLU A 240 -12.36 17.87 5.98
C GLU A 240 -11.68 18.07 7.35
N GLN A 241 -11.10 19.26 7.59
CA GLN A 241 -10.50 19.61 8.88
C GLN A 241 -11.55 19.72 10.00
N GLU A 242 -12.69 20.33 9.73
CA GLU A 242 -13.80 20.42 10.70
C GLU A 242 -14.29 19.02 11.08
N GLN A 243 -14.53 18.14 10.10
CA GLN A 243 -14.95 16.77 10.34
C GLN A 243 -13.89 15.96 11.13
N ALA A 244 -12.60 16.13 10.83
CA ALA A 244 -11.53 15.48 11.57
C ALA A 244 -11.46 15.96 13.02
N SER A 245 -11.66 17.26 13.26
CA SER A 245 -11.75 17.85 14.59
C SER A 245 -12.90 17.27 15.39
N ASP A 246 -14.08 17.17 14.81
CA ASP A 246 -15.27 16.62 15.46
C ASP A 246 -15.12 15.14 15.80
N ARG A 247 -14.56 14.33 14.89
CA ARG A 247 -14.23 12.92 15.17
C ARG A 247 -13.23 12.78 16.32
N SER A 248 -12.24 13.67 16.41
CA SER A 248 -11.27 13.67 17.51
C SER A 248 -11.91 14.05 18.84
N ARG A 249 -12.86 14.99 18.87
CA ARG A 249 -13.64 15.36 20.06
C ARG A 249 -14.54 14.23 20.53
N LEU A 250 -15.27 13.59 19.61
CA LEU A 250 -16.12 12.43 19.92
C LEU A 250 -15.30 11.26 20.48
N SER A 251 -14.16 10.94 19.89
CA SER A 251 -13.30 9.85 20.36
C SER A 251 -12.76 10.06 21.79
N ARG A 252 -12.56 11.33 22.20
CA ARG A 252 -12.18 11.67 23.59
C ARG A 252 -13.33 11.53 24.58
N LEU A 253 -14.58 11.78 24.17
CA LEU A 253 -15.76 11.62 25.00
C LEU A 253 -16.07 10.14 25.30
N PHE A 254 -15.78 9.24 24.36
CA PHE A 254 -16.00 7.79 24.52
C PHE A 254 -14.84 7.05 25.22
N ARG A 255 -13.76 7.73 25.57
CA ARG A 255 -12.63 7.14 26.33
C ARG A 255 -12.68 7.43 27.84
N ARG A 256 -13.71 8.11 28.30
CA ARG A 256 -14.01 8.30 29.71
C ARG A 256 -15.15 7.37 30.13
#